data_ec3f029623ab00b0af9dee448904f7b8
#
_entry.id   ec3f029623ab00b0af9dee448904f7b8
#
_cell.length_a   1.000
_cell.length_b   1.000
_cell.length_c   1.000
_cell.angle_alpha   90.00
_cell.angle_beta   90.00
_cell.angle_gamma   90.00
#
_symmetry.space_group_name_H-M   'P 1'
#
loop_
_entity.id
_entity.type
_entity.pdbx_description
1 polymer ?
#
loop_
_entity_poly.entity_id
_entity_poly.type
_entity_poly.pdbx_seq_one_letter_code
_entity_poly.pdbx_strand_id
1 'polypeptide(L)'
;MDILNSIFKKEKDYSYVKKRYKKNNRLETIPKNSFPVKCLNGTFLGKEKDNIISYKGIPFAKPPIKNLRWKPPLECDNSNDIFEAYSFQKSPIQVQVEGETASYGEIGEDCLYLNIWKNNDNIKNKPVMVFIHGGDFGWGGTVDPLYDGHNYVKSHKDIIFVTITYRVSILGFLDLTQIKGGENYKESPNLGILDQIQSLKWINKNIENFGGDKNNVTLVGESAGGLSVTVLPLIKGTKGLFKRIISQSGSFAWTIKREDGKTLINYLKDEIKKQRKEELDVNYLINLSEEEIINLNEKLNYYCSSPMRDGYIIPFDCYGEIEKGAYDGIDVMIGTNADELRYFIIEFGSYFLYKIVFNVMVENVLYYRIKKNGYEIYNEFKKYEKDNCYEKLLTDIFFRVPALKIAQLHSKNNGNVYLYYWTYPSSIPYFGACHAIELSYVLNNLQETELIGNQNINYKLAEVSQDMWANFAKNGNPSTKEYKWEKYDCKIDNFMVFGKEIENKTNLFNKDRNELIFPLLNEYISSQYIDLYYNVPYIRKRVLIFLTIFIIILSILLNKFLVK
;
A
#
# COMPACT_ATOMS: atom_id res chain seq x y z
N MET A 1 24.84 10.21 -12.55
CA MET A 1 24.37 11.09 -11.45
C MET A 1 23.52 12.25 -11.94
N ASP A 2 23.90 12.95 -13.01
CA ASP A 2 23.14 14.13 -13.45
C ASP A 2 21.76 13.85 -14.06
N ILE A 3 21.55 12.69 -14.68
CA ILE A 3 20.25 12.31 -15.25
C ILE A 3 19.26 11.94 -14.15
N LEU A 4 19.69 11.20 -13.13
CA LEU A 4 18.84 10.86 -11.98
C LEU A 4 18.53 12.12 -11.15
N ASN A 5 19.52 12.96 -10.89
CA ASN A 5 19.33 14.25 -10.24
C ASN A 5 18.44 15.22 -11.05
N SER A 6 18.40 15.12 -12.39
CA SER A 6 17.49 15.94 -13.21
C SER A 6 16.05 15.41 -13.20
N ILE A 7 15.88 14.11 -13.03
CA ILE A 7 14.55 13.47 -12.91
C ILE A 7 13.93 13.80 -11.55
N PHE A 8 14.73 13.77 -10.47
CA PHE A 8 14.25 14.04 -9.11
C PHE A 8 14.38 15.50 -8.66
N LYS A 9 15.12 16.36 -9.38
CA LYS A 9 15.33 17.79 -9.08
C LYS A 9 14.35 18.76 -9.74
N LYS A 10 13.29 18.31 -10.41
CA LYS A 10 12.18 19.22 -10.61
C LYS A 10 11.55 19.43 -9.24
N GLU A 11 11.79 20.60 -8.63
CA GLU A 11 10.98 21.08 -7.53
C GLU A 11 9.52 20.96 -7.99
N LYS A 12 8.85 19.89 -7.55
CA LYS A 12 7.41 19.78 -7.75
C LYS A 12 6.81 20.99 -7.05
N ASP A 13 6.07 21.81 -7.78
CA ASP A 13 5.33 22.93 -7.18
C ASP A 13 4.21 22.38 -6.29
N TYR A 14 4.54 22.10 -5.03
CA TYR A 14 3.59 21.66 -4.02
C TYR A 14 2.67 22.79 -3.51
N SER A 15 2.77 23.99 -4.09
CA SER A 15 1.91 25.11 -3.73
C SER A 15 0.42 24.77 -3.88
N TYR A 16 0.09 23.88 -4.83
CA TYR A 16 -1.26 23.39 -5.03
C TYR A 16 -1.73 22.45 -3.89
N VAL A 17 -0.83 21.68 -3.29
CA VAL A 17 -1.13 20.82 -2.14
C VAL A 17 -1.41 21.67 -0.92
N LYS A 18 -0.57 22.65 -0.62
CA LYS A 18 -0.81 23.63 0.46
C LYS A 18 -2.14 24.37 0.32
N LYS A 19 -2.57 24.66 -0.92
CA LYS A 19 -3.90 25.28 -1.18
C LYS A 19 -5.08 24.33 -0.96
N ARG A 20 -4.86 23.00 -0.87
CA ARG A 20 -5.91 22.00 -0.63
C ARG A 20 -6.31 21.88 0.84
N TYR A 21 -5.45 22.33 1.77
CA TYR A 21 -5.72 22.26 3.20
C TYR A 21 -6.57 23.45 3.66
N LYS A 22 -7.85 23.22 3.84
CA LYS A 22 -8.71 24.05 4.69
C LYS A 22 -9.42 23.14 5.65
N LYS A 23 -9.36 23.49 6.95
CA LYS A 23 -10.17 22.84 7.97
C LYS A 23 -11.64 22.91 7.54
N ASN A 24 -12.39 21.82 7.65
CA ASN A 24 -13.82 21.83 7.39
C ASN A 24 -14.48 22.87 8.30
N ASN A 25 -15.01 23.92 7.73
CA ASN A 25 -15.67 24.98 8.48
C ASN A 25 -17.13 24.57 8.73
N ARG A 26 -17.55 24.67 10.00
CA ARG A 26 -18.94 24.53 10.38
C ARG A 26 -19.73 25.74 9.89
N LEU A 27 -20.87 25.49 9.26
CA LEU A 27 -21.78 26.49 8.75
C LEU A 27 -23.11 26.46 9.53
N GLU A 28 -23.76 27.60 9.65
CA GLU A 28 -25.08 27.70 10.27
C GLU A 28 -26.20 27.32 9.29
N THR A 29 -26.00 27.55 8.00
CA THR A 29 -27.00 27.32 6.95
C THR A 29 -26.38 26.71 5.71
N ILE A 30 -27.19 26.00 4.92
CA ILE A 30 -26.78 25.44 3.62
C ILE A 30 -26.78 26.55 2.57
N PRO A 31 -25.62 26.86 1.94
CA PRO A 31 -25.56 27.85 0.87
C PRO A 31 -26.37 27.42 -0.36
N LYS A 32 -26.95 28.40 -1.06
CA LYS A 32 -27.55 28.18 -2.39
C LYS A 32 -26.49 27.67 -3.34
N ASN A 33 -26.85 26.75 -4.21
CA ASN A 33 -25.93 26.11 -5.18
C ASN A 33 -24.84 25.22 -4.57
N SER A 34 -25.04 24.68 -3.37
CA SER A 34 -24.22 23.64 -2.79
C SER A 34 -24.82 22.26 -3.04
N PHE A 35 -24.00 21.21 -2.81
CA PHE A 35 -24.41 19.81 -2.96
C PHE A 35 -24.41 19.15 -1.58
N PRO A 36 -25.46 19.32 -0.77
CA PRO A 36 -25.52 18.79 0.58
C PRO A 36 -25.86 17.29 0.56
N VAL A 37 -25.14 16.51 1.38
CA VAL A 37 -25.48 15.11 1.69
C VAL A 37 -25.54 14.96 3.20
N LYS A 38 -26.69 14.52 3.71
CA LYS A 38 -26.90 14.27 5.13
C LYS A 38 -26.39 12.88 5.48
N CYS A 39 -25.46 12.82 6.42
CA CYS A 39 -24.92 11.60 7.03
C CYS A 39 -25.28 11.54 8.53
N LEU A 40 -24.94 10.43 9.19
CA LEU A 40 -25.17 10.31 10.62
C LEU A 40 -24.39 11.35 11.44
N ASN A 41 -23.17 11.66 11.03
CA ASN A 41 -22.26 12.59 11.73
C ASN A 41 -22.25 14.01 11.16
N GLY A 42 -23.24 14.40 10.37
CA GLY A 42 -23.37 15.75 9.86
C GLY A 42 -23.91 15.84 8.44
N THR A 43 -24.07 17.05 7.94
CA THR A 43 -24.38 17.35 6.54
C THR A 43 -23.11 17.86 5.86
N PHE A 44 -22.65 17.17 4.83
CA PHE A 44 -21.43 17.51 4.11
C PHE A 44 -21.76 18.16 2.77
N LEU A 45 -21.14 19.31 2.51
CA LEU A 45 -21.33 20.06 1.27
C LEU A 45 -20.24 19.69 0.28
N GLY A 46 -20.63 19.17 -0.89
CA GLY A 46 -19.72 18.84 -1.98
C GLY A 46 -19.41 20.02 -2.89
N LYS A 47 -18.35 19.90 -3.67
CA LYS A 47 -17.95 20.85 -4.70
C LYS A 47 -17.99 20.17 -6.07
N GLU A 48 -18.68 20.84 -7.02
CA GLU A 48 -18.81 20.34 -8.38
C GLU A 48 -17.70 20.91 -9.28
N LYS A 49 -17.16 20.06 -10.15
CA LYS A 49 -16.29 20.42 -11.27
C LYS A 49 -16.50 19.41 -12.40
N ASP A 50 -16.67 19.88 -13.63
CA ASP A 50 -16.83 19.03 -14.83
C ASP A 50 -17.94 17.96 -14.69
N ASN A 51 -19.06 18.32 -14.07
CA ASN A 51 -20.18 17.44 -13.75
C ASN A 51 -19.85 16.31 -12.75
N ILE A 52 -18.74 16.42 -12.02
CA ILE A 52 -18.34 15.51 -10.93
C ILE A 52 -18.42 16.28 -9.60
N ILE A 53 -19.16 15.72 -8.64
CA ILE A 53 -19.22 16.26 -7.28
C ILE A 53 -18.18 15.51 -6.44
N SER A 54 -17.32 16.27 -5.78
CA SER A 54 -16.36 15.76 -4.81
C SER A 54 -16.70 16.21 -3.39
N TYR A 55 -16.59 15.29 -2.45
CA TYR A 55 -16.67 15.53 -1.00
C TYR A 55 -15.33 15.11 -0.42
N LYS A 56 -14.56 16.05 0.09
CA LYS A 56 -13.19 15.80 0.58
C LYS A 56 -13.08 16.10 2.06
N GLY A 57 -12.45 15.19 2.81
CA GLY A 57 -12.19 15.34 4.23
C GLY A 57 -13.41 15.08 5.12
N ILE A 58 -14.21 14.06 4.80
CA ILE A 58 -15.28 13.59 5.67
C ILE A 58 -14.70 12.72 6.79
N PRO A 59 -14.89 13.07 8.08
CA PRO A 59 -14.41 12.24 9.18
C PRO A 59 -15.25 10.96 9.30
N PHE A 60 -14.58 9.79 9.32
CA PHE A 60 -15.25 8.50 9.53
C PHE A 60 -15.10 7.96 10.96
N ALA A 61 -14.22 8.58 11.74
CA ALA A 61 -13.96 8.26 13.15
C ALA A 61 -13.63 9.52 13.94
N LYS A 62 -13.71 9.43 15.27
CA LYS A 62 -13.21 10.48 16.17
C LYS A 62 -11.69 10.61 15.98
N PRO A 63 -11.13 11.83 16.08
CA PRO A 63 -9.70 12.04 16.02
C PRO A 63 -8.95 11.17 17.02
N PRO A 64 -7.96 10.36 16.61
CA PRO A 64 -7.23 9.44 17.49
C PRO A 64 -6.13 10.16 18.28
N ILE A 65 -6.50 11.22 18.98
CA ILE A 65 -5.60 12.12 19.73
C ILE A 65 -5.70 11.90 21.24
N LYS A 66 -4.66 12.28 21.99
CA LYS A 66 -4.65 12.26 23.47
C LYS A 66 -5.06 10.87 24.00
N ASN A 67 -6.16 10.79 24.74
CA ASN A 67 -6.65 9.53 25.35
C ASN A 67 -7.08 8.46 24.32
N LEU A 68 -7.28 8.85 23.06
CA LEU A 68 -7.59 7.94 21.95
C LEU A 68 -6.33 7.55 21.14
N ARG A 69 -5.18 8.16 21.43
CA ARG A 69 -3.91 7.76 20.82
C ARG A 69 -3.63 6.29 21.13
N TRP A 70 -3.23 5.51 20.13
CA TRP A 70 -3.06 4.05 20.22
C TRP A 70 -4.28 3.26 20.71
N LYS A 71 -5.47 3.80 20.57
CA LYS A 71 -6.73 3.05 20.80
C LYS A 71 -7.42 2.73 19.48
N PRO A 72 -8.26 1.67 19.45
CA PRO A 72 -9.14 1.41 18.32
C PRO A 72 -9.94 2.66 17.92
N PRO A 73 -10.21 2.87 16.63
CA PRO A 73 -10.99 4.01 16.17
C PRO A 73 -12.40 3.98 16.76
N LEU A 74 -12.89 5.12 17.19
CA LEU A 74 -14.25 5.29 17.67
C LEU A 74 -15.11 5.96 16.60
N GLU A 75 -16.33 5.50 16.45
CA GLU A 75 -17.31 6.10 15.57
C GLU A 75 -17.54 7.58 15.94
N CYS A 76 -17.74 8.44 14.95
CA CYS A 76 -18.13 9.82 15.17
C CYS A 76 -19.49 9.89 15.87
N ASP A 77 -19.67 10.90 16.70
CA ASP A 77 -20.98 11.18 17.29
C ASP A 77 -21.98 11.64 16.19
N ASN A 78 -23.24 11.32 16.37
CA ASN A 78 -24.28 11.84 15.49
C ASN A 78 -24.34 13.37 15.61
N SER A 79 -24.48 14.05 14.48
CA SER A 79 -24.54 15.51 14.43
C SER A 79 -25.51 15.98 13.34
N ASN A 80 -26.11 17.16 13.57
CA ASN A 80 -26.85 17.91 12.55
C ASN A 80 -26.03 19.09 12.01
N ASP A 81 -24.76 19.19 12.37
CA ASP A 81 -23.87 20.25 11.90
C ASP A 81 -23.68 20.19 10.39
N ILE A 82 -23.40 21.33 9.78
CA ILE A 82 -23.16 21.48 8.35
C ILE A 82 -21.66 21.78 8.16
N PHE A 83 -20.99 21.01 7.31
CA PHE A 83 -19.56 21.12 7.05
C PHE A 83 -19.25 21.26 5.58
N GLU A 84 -18.33 22.15 5.24
CA GLU A 84 -17.74 22.21 3.90
C GLU A 84 -16.76 21.04 3.70
N ALA A 85 -17.12 20.07 2.85
CA ALA A 85 -16.27 18.96 2.46
C ALA A 85 -15.52 19.28 1.14
N TYR A 86 -14.78 20.39 1.11
CA TYR A 86 -14.17 20.93 -0.11
C TYR A 86 -12.68 20.63 -0.23
N SER A 87 -12.04 20.21 0.85
CA SER A 87 -10.59 20.06 0.90
C SER A 87 -10.19 18.79 1.61
N PHE A 88 -9.12 18.18 1.14
CA PHE A 88 -8.46 17.10 1.88
C PHE A 88 -8.08 17.57 3.29
N GLN A 89 -8.04 16.65 4.23
CA GLN A 89 -7.55 16.88 5.58
C GLN A 89 -6.14 16.31 5.75
N LYS A 90 -5.57 16.43 6.95
CA LYS A 90 -4.23 15.96 7.25
C LYS A 90 -4.03 14.50 6.89
N SER A 91 -2.87 14.20 6.34
CA SER A 91 -2.36 12.83 6.25
C SER A 91 -1.91 12.34 7.62
N PRO A 92 -1.85 11.03 7.87
CA PRO A 92 -1.32 10.51 9.14
C PRO A 92 0.13 10.92 9.36
N ILE A 93 0.54 11.02 10.63
CA ILE A 93 1.96 11.20 10.98
C ILE A 93 2.75 10.06 10.37
N GLN A 94 3.75 10.41 9.59
CA GLN A 94 4.53 9.51 8.77
C GLN A 94 5.97 9.99 8.62
N VAL A 95 6.83 9.11 8.13
CA VAL A 95 8.19 9.49 7.77
C VAL A 95 8.16 10.42 6.58
N GLN A 96 8.89 11.53 6.66
CA GLN A 96 9.09 12.40 5.52
C GLN A 96 10.31 11.91 4.72
N VAL A 97 10.06 11.16 3.66
CA VAL A 97 11.10 10.76 2.71
C VAL A 97 11.24 11.88 1.68
N GLU A 98 12.45 12.40 1.51
CA GLU A 98 12.72 13.47 0.54
C GLU A 98 12.33 12.98 -0.87
N GLY A 99 11.34 13.61 -1.49
CA GLY A 99 10.82 13.26 -2.82
C GLY A 99 9.41 12.67 -2.84
N GLU A 100 9.02 11.77 -1.95
CA GLU A 100 7.67 11.17 -1.94
C GLU A 100 6.70 11.85 -0.97
N THR A 101 7.08 12.04 0.27
CA THR A 101 6.21 12.56 1.32
C THR A 101 5.84 14.03 1.16
N ALA A 102 6.59 14.78 0.39
CA ALA A 102 6.21 16.14 0.05
C ALA A 102 4.86 16.20 -0.70
N SER A 103 4.43 15.11 -1.33
CA SER A 103 3.12 14.99 -1.98
C SER A 103 1.97 14.69 -1.01
N TYR A 104 2.25 14.25 0.22
CA TYR A 104 1.20 13.91 1.19
C TYR A 104 0.75 15.09 2.08
N GLY A 105 1.38 16.24 1.94
CA GLY A 105 0.92 17.50 2.51
C GLY A 105 1.09 17.63 4.02
N GLU A 106 0.13 18.28 4.70
CA GLU A 106 0.17 18.48 6.14
C GLU A 106 -0.11 17.15 6.85
N ILE A 107 0.74 16.77 7.80
CA ILE A 107 0.60 15.56 8.61
C ILE A 107 0.08 15.86 10.01
N GLY A 108 -0.56 14.89 10.66
CA GLY A 108 -1.00 15.02 12.04
C GLY A 108 -1.74 13.78 12.54
N GLU A 109 -2.07 13.78 13.82
CA GLU A 109 -2.80 12.69 14.45
C GLU A 109 -4.28 12.67 14.04
N ASP A 110 -4.90 13.85 13.82
CA ASP A 110 -6.28 13.98 13.33
C ASP A 110 -6.30 13.73 11.82
N CYS A 111 -6.29 12.45 11.44
CA CYS A 111 -6.08 12.00 10.05
C CYS A 111 -7.14 11.00 9.54
N LEU A 112 -8.18 10.66 10.32
CA LEU A 112 -9.13 9.63 9.95
C LEU A 112 -10.29 10.18 9.09
N TYR A 113 -10.00 10.37 7.80
CA TYR A 113 -10.89 11.01 6.84
C TYR A 113 -11.05 10.17 5.58
N LEU A 114 -12.17 10.34 4.89
CA LEU A 114 -12.42 9.78 3.56
C LEU A 114 -12.86 10.87 2.57
N ASN A 115 -12.72 10.55 1.29
CA ASN A 115 -13.12 11.43 0.20
C ASN A 115 -13.99 10.65 -0.77
N ILE A 116 -14.99 11.29 -1.37
CA ILE A 116 -15.97 10.67 -2.26
C ILE A 116 -16.08 11.49 -3.54
N TRP A 117 -16.06 10.83 -4.70
CA TRP A 117 -16.35 11.41 -6.00
C TRP A 117 -17.53 10.68 -6.63
N LYS A 118 -18.46 11.42 -7.19
CA LYS A 118 -19.61 10.89 -7.92
C LYS A 118 -19.98 11.79 -9.09
N ASN A 119 -20.60 11.24 -10.12
CA ASN A 119 -21.20 12.05 -11.17
C ASN A 119 -22.40 12.84 -10.60
N ASN A 120 -22.59 14.07 -11.09
CA ASN A 120 -23.70 14.94 -10.71
C ASN A 120 -25.00 14.49 -11.41
N ASP A 121 -25.57 13.41 -10.91
CA ASP A 121 -26.84 12.84 -11.36
C ASP A 121 -27.61 12.27 -10.15
N ASN A 122 -28.86 11.86 -10.41
CA ASN A 122 -29.77 11.30 -9.41
C ASN A 122 -29.80 9.75 -9.45
N ILE A 123 -28.87 9.10 -10.18
CA ILE A 123 -28.82 7.65 -10.26
C ILE A 123 -28.40 7.10 -8.90
N LYS A 124 -29.14 6.07 -8.46
CA LYS A 124 -28.91 5.39 -7.18
C LYS A 124 -28.39 3.97 -7.41
N ASN A 125 -27.98 3.34 -6.32
CA ASN A 125 -27.43 1.98 -6.30
C ASN A 125 -26.20 1.81 -7.20
N LYS A 126 -25.35 2.86 -7.28
CA LYS A 126 -24.09 2.80 -8.00
C LYS A 126 -23.10 1.91 -7.26
N PRO A 127 -22.36 1.05 -7.97
CA PRO A 127 -21.20 0.36 -7.41
C PRO A 127 -20.24 1.34 -6.76
N VAL A 128 -19.62 0.92 -5.67
CA VAL A 128 -18.69 1.74 -4.89
C VAL A 128 -17.31 1.12 -4.94
N MET A 129 -16.30 1.86 -5.38
CA MET A 129 -14.90 1.48 -5.28
C MET A 129 -14.24 2.24 -4.15
N VAL A 130 -13.64 1.52 -3.21
CA VAL A 130 -12.92 2.09 -2.06
C VAL A 130 -11.44 1.82 -2.22
N PHE A 131 -10.66 2.86 -2.47
CA PHE A 131 -9.21 2.76 -2.63
C PHE A 131 -8.50 2.94 -1.30
N ILE A 132 -7.60 2.00 -1.00
CA ILE A 132 -6.70 1.99 0.15
C ILE A 132 -5.28 2.20 -0.36
N HIS A 133 -4.65 3.30 0.04
CA HIS A 133 -3.33 3.67 -0.44
C HIS A 133 -2.21 2.74 0.06
N GLY A 134 -1.11 2.70 -0.69
CA GLY A 134 0.12 2.02 -0.35
C GLY A 134 1.03 2.81 0.59
N GLY A 135 2.34 2.58 0.49
CA GLY A 135 3.37 3.26 1.28
C GLY A 135 3.92 2.45 2.44
N ASP A 136 4.03 1.13 2.27
CA ASP A 136 4.67 0.17 3.22
C ASP A 136 4.19 0.32 4.68
N PHE A 137 2.96 0.80 4.91
CA PHE A 137 2.39 1.15 6.22
C PHE A 137 3.20 2.20 6.99
N GLY A 138 4.25 2.74 6.43
CA GLY A 138 5.11 3.78 6.99
C GLY A 138 4.70 5.19 6.58
N TRP A 139 4.13 5.33 5.38
CA TRP A 139 3.71 6.60 4.76
C TRP A 139 2.48 6.42 3.86
N GLY A 140 2.06 7.49 3.22
CA GLY A 140 0.96 7.52 2.29
C GLY A 140 -0.19 8.43 2.74
N GLY A 141 -1.10 8.71 1.83
CA GLY A 141 -2.26 9.56 2.11
C GLY A 141 -3.10 9.81 0.88
N THR A 142 -4.34 10.21 1.09
CA THR A 142 -5.32 10.43 0.01
C THR A 142 -5.17 11.77 -0.71
N VAL A 143 -4.21 12.60 -0.30
CA VAL A 143 -3.91 13.89 -0.94
C VAL A 143 -3.05 13.73 -2.18
N ASP A 144 -2.45 12.56 -2.39
CA ASP A 144 -1.68 12.27 -3.60
C ASP A 144 -2.58 12.43 -4.83
N PRO A 145 -2.18 13.26 -5.82
CA PRO A 145 -2.95 13.45 -7.05
C PRO A 145 -3.20 12.16 -7.83
N LEU A 146 -2.30 11.19 -7.70
CA LEU A 146 -2.46 9.87 -8.33
C LEU A 146 -3.76 9.18 -7.89
N TYR A 147 -4.24 9.46 -6.67
CA TYR A 147 -5.44 8.85 -6.08
C TYR A 147 -6.68 9.75 -6.20
N ASP A 148 -6.62 10.91 -6.89
CA ASP A 148 -7.80 11.77 -7.09
C ASP A 148 -8.82 11.06 -8.01
N GLY A 149 -10.00 10.80 -7.48
CA GLY A 149 -11.05 10.04 -8.18
C GLY A 149 -11.78 10.80 -9.29
N HIS A 150 -11.42 12.07 -9.57
CA HIS A 150 -12.14 12.91 -10.54
C HIS A 150 -12.11 12.30 -11.94
N ASN A 151 -10.91 11.97 -12.44
CA ASN A 151 -10.76 11.42 -13.79
C ASN A 151 -11.39 10.04 -13.92
N TYR A 152 -11.29 9.21 -12.87
CA TYR A 152 -11.90 7.89 -12.85
C TYR A 152 -13.43 7.97 -12.96
N VAL A 153 -14.09 8.80 -12.14
CA VAL A 153 -15.55 8.99 -12.19
C VAL A 153 -15.99 9.68 -13.47
N LYS A 154 -15.17 10.56 -14.04
CA LYS A 154 -15.45 11.19 -15.34
C LYS A 154 -15.56 10.16 -16.47
N SER A 155 -14.71 9.13 -16.46
CA SER A 155 -14.77 8.01 -17.39
C SER A 155 -15.87 7.00 -17.05
N HIS A 156 -16.14 6.76 -15.76
CA HIS A 156 -17.09 5.76 -15.25
C HIS A 156 -18.15 6.42 -14.38
N LYS A 157 -19.07 7.17 -15.02
CA LYS A 157 -20.13 7.97 -14.37
C LYS A 157 -21.10 7.17 -13.50
N ASP A 158 -21.16 5.86 -13.72
CA ASP A 158 -21.98 4.88 -13.01
C ASP A 158 -21.31 4.30 -11.76
N ILE A 159 -20.11 4.76 -11.39
CA ILE A 159 -19.36 4.35 -10.20
C ILE A 159 -19.24 5.52 -9.22
N ILE A 160 -19.24 5.22 -7.92
CA ILE A 160 -18.77 6.11 -6.86
C ILE A 160 -17.36 5.67 -6.47
N PHE A 161 -16.42 6.62 -6.48
CA PHE A 161 -15.03 6.38 -6.06
C PHE A 161 -14.79 7.00 -4.69
N VAL A 162 -14.16 6.22 -3.79
CA VAL A 162 -13.87 6.64 -2.42
C VAL A 162 -12.40 6.39 -2.13
N THR A 163 -11.73 7.32 -1.47
CA THR A 163 -10.40 7.10 -0.90
C THR A 163 -10.44 7.25 0.61
N ILE A 164 -9.67 6.46 1.34
CA ILE A 164 -9.63 6.48 2.80
C ILE A 164 -8.19 6.67 3.29
N THR A 165 -8.03 7.44 4.38
CA THR A 165 -6.78 7.46 5.15
C THR A 165 -6.86 6.45 6.29
N TYR A 166 -5.72 6.08 6.84
CA TYR A 166 -5.60 5.23 8.03
C TYR A 166 -4.28 5.55 8.73
N ARG A 167 -4.18 5.29 10.03
CA ARG A 167 -2.92 5.49 10.75
C ARG A 167 -1.83 4.58 10.21
N VAL A 168 -0.65 5.16 10.01
CA VAL A 168 0.54 4.46 9.54
C VAL A 168 1.65 4.53 10.58
N SER A 169 2.76 3.87 10.31
CA SER A 169 3.96 3.90 11.14
C SER A 169 3.68 3.53 12.61
N ILE A 170 4.36 4.13 13.56
CA ILE A 170 4.22 3.80 15.00
C ILE A 170 2.81 4.05 15.55
N LEU A 171 2.06 4.97 15.00
CA LEU A 171 0.68 5.24 15.44
C LEU A 171 -0.31 4.19 14.94
N GLY A 172 0.01 3.53 13.81
CA GLY A 172 -0.83 2.49 13.21
C GLY A 172 -0.49 1.06 13.62
N PHE A 173 0.80 0.79 13.93
CA PHE A 173 1.29 -0.59 13.96
C PHE A 173 2.29 -0.93 15.07
N LEU A 174 2.54 -0.03 16.04
CA LEU A 174 3.44 -0.30 17.16
C LEU A 174 2.79 -1.24 18.18
N ASP A 175 3.40 -2.40 18.47
CA ASP A 175 2.92 -3.32 19.51
C ASP A 175 3.25 -2.82 20.93
N LEU A 176 2.35 -2.03 21.48
CA LEU A 176 2.49 -1.50 22.84
C LEU A 176 2.46 -2.60 23.92
N THR A 177 1.94 -3.79 23.62
CA THR A 177 1.92 -4.88 24.62
C THR A 177 3.33 -5.34 25.02
N GLN A 178 4.34 -4.97 24.26
CA GLN A 178 5.76 -5.25 24.55
C GLN A 178 6.44 -4.12 25.34
N ILE A 179 5.69 -3.08 25.69
CA ILE A 179 6.16 -1.92 26.46
C ILE A 179 5.50 -1.96 27.85
N LYS A 180 6.22 -1.56 28.89
CA LYS A 180 5.71 -1.49 30.26
C LYS A 180 4.42 -0.65 30.33
N GLY A 181 3.36 -1.18 30.93
CA GLY A 181 2.05 -0.54 31.03
C GLY A 181 1.18 -0.69 29.78
N GLY A 182 1.62 -1.50 28.79
CA GLY A 182 0.93 -1.71 27.51
C GLY A 182 -0.01 -2.91 27.47
N GLU A 183 -0.22 -3.62 28.57
CA GLU A 183 -0.98 -4.88 28.63
C GLU A 183 -2.42 -4.75 28.13
N ASN A 184 -2.99 -3.54 28.22
CA ASN A 184 -4.36 -3.22 27.76
C ASN A 184 -4.43 -2.62 26.35
N TYR A 185 -3.33 -2.68 25.57
CA TYR A 185 -3.25 -2.15 24.21
C TYR A 185 -3.13 -3.28 23.16
N LYS A 186 -3.94 -4.32 23.31
CA LYS A 186 -3.88 -5.54 22.48
C LYS A 186 -4.06 -5.28 20.98
N GLU A 187 -4.83 -4.24 20.64
CA GLU A 187 -5.12 -3.85 19.26
C GLU A 187 -4.02 -2.99 18.63
N SER A 188 -3.09 -2.49 19.43
CA SER A 188 -2.09 -1.50 18.98
C SER A 188 -1.22 -1.91 17.78
N PRO A 189 -0.89 -3.19 17.55
CA PRO A 189 -0.11 -3.60 16.38
C PRO A 189 -0.90 -3.58 15.06
N ASN A 190 -2.22 -3.33 15.10
CA ASN A 190 -3.09 -3.41 13.92
C ASN A 190 -4.11 -2.26 13.83
N LEU A 191 -3.81 -1.11 14.43
CA LEU A 191 -4.75 0.03 14.46
C LEU A 191 -5.03 0.59 13.07
N GLY A 192 -4.03 0.64 12.18
CA GLY A 192 -4.26 1.06 10.80
C GLY A 192 -5.27 0.17 10.07
N ILE A 193 -5.25 -1.15 10.32
CA ILE A 193 -6.26 -2.08 9.77
C ILE A 193 -7.63 -1.84 10.41
N LEU A 194 -7.70 -1.55 11.71
CA LEU A 194 -8.95 -1.21 12.37
C LEU A 194 -9.53 0.11 11.89
N ASP A 195 -8.70 1.10 11.53
CA ASP A 195 -9.12 2.36 10.91
C ASP A 195 -9.79 2.11 9.55
N GLN A 196 -9.20 1.22 8.74
CA GLN A 196 -9.78 0.80 7.47
C GLN A 196 -11.16 0.14 7.69
N ILE A 197 -11.28 -0.76 8.67
CA ILE A 197 -12.57 -1.38 9.02
C ILE A 197 -13.59 -0.33 9.47
N GLN A 198 -13.17 0.66 10.26
CA GLN A 198 -14.07 1.72 10.71
C GLN A 198 -14.54 2.60 9.56
N SER A 199 -13.68 2.89 8.58
CA SER A 199 -14.09 3.61 7.37
C SER A 199 -15.14 2.82 6.56
N LEU A 200 -14.97 1.50 6.44
CA LEU A 200 -15.93 0.62 5.76
C LEU A 200 -17.27 0.55 6.49
N LYS A 201 -17.27 0.57 7.82
CA LYS A 201 -18.50 0.68 8.62
C LYS A 201 -19.21 2.00 8.39
N TRP A 202 -18.46 3.11 8.29
CA TRP A 202 -19.01 4.42 7.97
C TRP A 202 -19.61 4.43 6.55
N ILE A 203 -18.92 3.88 5.56
CA ILE A 203 -19.39 3.74 4.18
C ILE A 203 -20.68 2.91 4.15
N ASN A 204 -20.72 1.77 4.82
CA ASN A 204 -21.90 0.91 4.88
C ASN A 204 -23.15 1.66 5.42
N LYS A 205 -22.97 2.56 6.40
CA LYS A 205 -24.05 3.34 7.01
C LYS A 205 -24.50 4.54 6.18
N ASN A 206 -23.64 5.13 5.34
CA ASN A 206 -23.87 6.45 4.77
C ASN A 206 -23.84 6.52 3.25
N ILE A 207 -23.24 5.55 2.54
CA ILE A 207 -22.96 5.68 1.10
C ILE A 207 -24.21 5.73 0.23
N GLU A 208 -25.33 5.19 0.69
CA GLU A 208 -26.63 5.27 0.01
C GLU A 208 -27.12 6.72 -0.13
N ASN A 209 -26.74 7.60 0.80
CA ASN A 209 -27.05 9.03 0.74
C ASN A 209 -26.30 9.75 -0.40
N PHE A 210 -25.17 9.20 -0.83
CA PHE A 210 -24.42 9.66 -2.00
C PHE A 210 -24.88 9.00 -3.31
N GLY A 211 -25.82 8.06 -3.23
CA GLY A 211 -26.33 7.28 -4.37
C GLY A 211 -25.59 5.96 -4.60
N GLY A 212 -24.75 5.53 -3.68
CA GLY A 212 -24.04 4.24 -3.75
C GLY A 212 -24.88 3.05 -3.29
N ASP A 213 -24.45 1.86 -3.66
CA ASP A 213 -24.99 0.59 -3.16
C ASP A 213 -24.03 0.01 -2.11
N LYS A 214 -24.43 0.02 -0.84
CA LYS A 214 -23.63 -0.56 0.26
C LYS A 214 -23.40 -2.06 0.12
N ASN A 215 -24.21 -2.77 -0.68
CA ASN A 215 -24.06 -4.19 -0.95
C ASN A 215 -23.20 -4.48 -2.18
N ASN A 216 -22.74 -3.43 -2.88
CA ASN A 216 -21.88 -3.55 -4.06
C ASN A 216 -20.61 -2.72 -3.90
N VAL A 217 -19.86 -2.99 -2.83
CA VAL A 217 -18.60 -2.34 -2.49
C VAL A 217 -17.44 -3.22 -2.93
N THR A 218 -16.49 -2.64 -3.66
CA THR A 218 -15.22 -3.26 -4.05
C THR A 218 -14.07 -2.51 -3.40
N LEU A 219 -13.24 -3.24 -2.66
CA LEU A 219 -12.00 -2.68 -2.12
C LEU A 219 -10.90 -2.77 -3.18
N VAL A 220 -10.15 -1.71 -3.34
CA VAL A 220 -9.00 -1.64 -4.25
C VAL A 220 -7.81 -1.15 -3.45
N GLY A 221 -6.68 -1.80 -3.60
CA GLY A 221 -5.46 -1.34 -2.94
C GLY A 221 -4.22 -1.81 -3.66
N GLU A 222 -3.18 -1.00 -3.58
CA GLU A 222 -1.88 -1.30 -4.16
C GLU A 222 -0.83 -1.38 -3.06
N SER A 223 0.17 -2.25 -3.20
CA SER A 223 1.27 -2.40 -2.24
C SER A 223 0.73 -2.71 -0.82
N ALA A 224 1.02 -1.86 0.17
CA ALA A 224 0.45 -1.97 1.51
C ALA A 224 -1.09 -1.94 1.51
N GLY A 225 -1.71 -1.16 0.60
CA GLY A 225 -3.15 -1.20 0.35
C GLY A 225 -3.61 -2.54 -0.24
N GLY A 226 -2.81 -3.14 -1.14
CA GLY A 226 -3.02 -4.48 -1.67
C GLY A 226 -2.94 -5.56 -0.58
N LEU A 227 -1.97 -5.45 0.33
CA LEU A 227 -1.93 -6.29 1.53
C LEU A 227 -3.21 -6.10 2.37
N SER A 228 -3.60 -4.86 2.62
CA SER A 228 -4.79 -4.53 3.41
C SER A 228 -6.04 -5.22 2.86
N VAL A 229 -6.30 -5.11 1.54
CA VAL A 229 -7.50 -5.73 0.96
C VAL A 229 -7.46 -7.26 1.00
N THR A 230 -6.27 -7.88 1.04
CA THR A 230 -6.16 -9.34 1.23
C THR A 230 -6.29 -9.77 2.69
N VAL A 231 -6.00 -8.92 3.66
CA VAL A 231 -6.17 -9.21 5.09
C VAL A 231 -7.61 -9.03 5.54
N LEU A 232 -8.29 -8.00 5.04
CA LEU A 232 -9.63 -7.62 5.51
C LEU A 232 -10.65 -8.76 5.49
N PRO A 233 -10.73 -9.65 4.46
CA PRO A 233 -11.67 -10.78 4.49
C PRO A 233 -11.41 -11.81 5.59
N LEU A 234 -10.18 -11.86 6.12
CA LEU A 234 -9.78 -12.79 7.19
C LEU A 234 -10.24 -12.32 8.58
N ILE A 235 -10.64 -11.06 8.71
CA ILE A 235 -10.93 -10.43 10.01
C ILE A 235 -12.41 -10.57 10.35
N LYS A 236 -12.69 -11.03 11.55
CA LYS A 236 -14.07 -11.12 12.05
C LYS A 236 -14.74 -9.74 12.08
N GLY A 237 -15.98 -9.67 11.62
CA GLY A 237 -16.77 -8.42 11.61
C GLY A 237 -16.61 -7.56 10.36
N THR A 238 -15.88 -8.02 9.34
CA THR A 238 -15.83 -7.37 8.03
C THR A 238 -16.82 -7.96 7.03
N LYS A 239 -17.38 -9.13 7.33
CA LYS A 239 -18.34 -9.80 6.46
C LYS A 239 -19.55 -8.91 6.18
N GLY A 240 -19.85 -8.73 4.89
CA GLY A 240 -20.95 -7.87 4.42
C GLY A 240 -20.60 -6.38 4.28
N LEU A 241 -19.38 -5.95 4.61
CA LEU A 241 -18.93 -4.57 4.37
C LEU A 241 -18.45 -4.35 2.93
N PHE A 242 -18.06 -5.42 2.25
CA PHE A 242 -17.65 -5.41 0.83
C PHE A 242 -17.94 -6.77 0.19
N LYS A 243 -17.98 -6.79 -1.12
CA LYS A 243 -18.27 -7.98 -1.93
C LYS A 243 -17.08 -8.43 -2.78
N ARG A 244 -16.15 -7.51 -3.06
CA ARG A 244 -15.01 -7.76 -3.95
C ARG A 244 -13.75 -7.13 -3.42
N ILE A 245 -12.61 -7.69 -3.81
CA ILE A 245 -11.29 -7.10 -3.60
C ILE A 245 -10.51 -7.08 -4.90
N ILE A 246 -9.75 -6.00 -5.12
CA ILE A 246 -8.73 -5.87 -6.15
C ILE A 246 -7.40 -5.61 -5.43
N SER A 247 -6.51 -6.60 -5.44
CA SER A 247 -5.19 -6.47 -4.85
C SER A 247 -4.14 -6.28 -5.93
N GLN A 248 -3.50 -5.13 -5.92
CA GLN A 248 -2.44 -4.76 -6.84
C GLN A 248 -1.10 -4.82 -6.11
N SER A 249 -0.24 -5.73 -6.53
CA SER A 249 1.13 -5.88 -6.00
C SER A 249 1.22 -5.92 -4.47
N GLY A 250 0.28 -6.62 -3.81
CA GLY A 250 0.24 -6.75 -2.35
C GLY A 250 -0.40 -8.04 -1.88
N SER A 251 0.06 -8.55 -0.76
CA SER A 251 -0.54 -9.70 -0.08
C SER A 251 -0.20 -9.74 1.40
N PHE A 252 -1.00 -10.47 2.17
CA PHE A 252 -0.73 -10.67 3.59
C PHE A 252 0.57 -11.44 3.89
N ALA A 253 1.30 -11.90 2.89
CA ALA A 253 2.61 -12.52 3.08
C ALA A 253 3.61 -11.57 3.78
N TRP A 254 3.42 -10.26 3.67
CA TRP A 254 4.30 -9.26 4.29
C TRP A 254 3.93 -8.89 5.73
N THR A 255 2.89 -9.49 6.30
CA THR A 255 2.59 -9.33 7.72
C THR A 255 3.70 -9.91 8.59
N ILE A 256 3.90 -9.32 9.78
CA ILE A 256 4.99 -9.71 10.69
C ILE A 256 4.52 -10.62 11.82
N LYS A 257 5.48 -11.29 12.46
CA LYS A 257 5.29 -11.95 13.77
C LYS A 257 5.58 -10.97 14.90
N ARG A 258 5.11 -11.29 16.09
CA ARG A 258 5.39 -10.48 17.30
C ARG A 258 6.89 -10.38 17.62
N GLU A 259 7.64 -11.44 17.32
CA GLU A 259 9.10 -11.47 17.49
C GLU A 259 9.81 -10.43 16.62
N ASP A 260 9.31 -10.21 15.41
CA ASP A 260 9.84 -9.21 14.48
C ASP A 260 9.62 -7.79 15.04
N GLY A 261 8.48 -7.52 15.67
CA GLY A 261 8.17 -6.24 16.32
C GLY A 261 9.09 -5.90 17.51
N LYS A 262 9.72 -6.90 18.16
CA LYS A 262 10.64 -6.68 19.29
C LYS A 262 11.83 -5.82 18.91
N THR A 263 12.32 -5.93 17.70
CA THR A 263 13.48 -5.16 17.23
C THR A 263 13.17 -3.67 17.23
N LEU A 264 12.00 -3.26 16.74
CA LEU A 264 11.55 -1.87 16.79
C LEU A 264 11.39 -1.39 18.24
N ILE A 265 10.79 -2.19 19.10
CA ILE A 265 10.62 -1.85 20.52
C ILE A 265 11.97 -1.66 21.23
N ASN A 266 12.94 -2.53 20.98
CA ASN A 266 14.28 -2.42 21.56
C ASN A 266 14.99 -1.17 21.05
N TYR A 267 14.87 -0.85 19.78
CA TYR A 267 15.41 0.38 19.21
C TYR A 267 14.77 1.62 19.86
N LEU A 268 13.46 1.66 20.01
CA LEU A 268 12.73 2.71 20.72
C LEU A 268 13.23 2.88 22.17
N LYS A 269 13.40 1.78 22.90
CA LYS A 269 13.95 1.80 24.27
C LYS A 269 15.32 2.44 24.32
N ASP A 270 16.19 2.07 23.38
CA ASP A 270 17.56 2.60 23.33
C ASP A 270 17.57 4.09 22.98
N GLU A 271 16.75 4.53 22.03
CA GLU A 271 16.67 5.95 21.64
C GLU A 271 16.13 6.83 22.78
N ILE A 272 15.07 6.42 23.46
CA ILE A 272 14.51 7.17 24.58
C ILE A 272 15.47 7.21 25.76
N LYS A 273 16.13 6.09 26.06
CA LYS A 273 17.14 6.02 27.12
C LYS A 273 18.34 6.95 26.86
N LYS A 274 18.79 7.03 25.59
CA LYS A 274 19.89 7.95 25.20
C LYS A 274 19.51 9.42 25.39
N GLN A 275 18.25 9.77 25.04
CA GLN A 275 17.82 11.16 25.02
C GLN A 275 17.42 11.70 26.39
N ARG A 276 16.75 10.92 27.23
CA ARG A 276 16.10 11.38 28.45
C ARG A 276 16.53 10.64 29.74
N LYS A 277 17.32 9.58 29.61
CA LYS A 277 17.69 8.67 30.74
C LYS A 277 16.48 8.02 31.44
N GLU A 278 15.34 7.96 30.75
CA GLU A 278 14.10 7.38 31.25
C GLU A 278 13.86 6.00 30.62
N GLU A 279 13.09 5.16 31.30
CA GLU A 279 12.62 3.90 30.73
C GLU A 279 11.40 4.16 29.85
N LEU A 280 11.34 3.49 28.71
CA LEU A 280 10.17 3.51 27.84
C LEU A 280 9.00 2.84 28.55
N ASP A 281 7.94 3.60 28.80
CA ASP A 281 6.62 3.08 29.18
C ASP A 281 5.51 3.71 28.35
N VAL A 282 4.30 3.15 28.42
CA VAL A 282 3.16 3.62 27.64
C VAL A 282 2.71 5.02 28.08
N ASN A 283 2.77 5.34 29.37
CA ASN A 283 2.38 6.68 29.85
C ASN A 283 3.27 7.77 29.26
N TYR A 284 4.58 7.49 29.15
CA TYR A 284 5.50 8.39 28.47
C TYR A 284 5.05 8.67 27.03
N LEU A 285 4.78 7.61 26.26
CA LEU A 285 4.37 7.74 24.85
C LEU A 285 3.05 8.51 24.68
N ILE A 286 2.05 8.22 25.51
CA ILE A 286 0.73 8.87 25.45
C ILE A 286 0.83 10.38 25.73
N ASN A 287 1.73 10.80 26.60
CA ASN A 287 1.89 12.19 27.00
C ASN A 287 2.80 13.01 26.06
N LEU A 288 3.41 12.40 25.04
CA LEU A 288 4.17 13.14 24.04
C LEU A 288 3.26 14.14 23.30
N SER A 289 3.77 15.31 22.99
CA SER A 289 3.13 16.26 22.07
C SER A 289 3.10 15.69 20.64
N GLU A 290 2.24 16.24 19.77
CA GLU A 290 2.21 15.85 18.36
C GLU A 290 3.58 16.05 17.69
N GLU A 291 4.27 17.16 18.00
CA GLU A 291 5.61 17.44 17.49
C GLU A 291 6.66 16.41 17.97
N GLU A 292 6.60 15.99 19.25
CA GLU A 292 7.49 14.95 19.77
C GLU A 292 7.23 13.59 19.10
N ILE A 293 5.98 13.25 18.78
CA ILE A 293 5.63 12.05 18.01
C ILE A 293 6.18 12.14 16.59
N ILE A 294 6.03 13.28 15.91
CA ILE A 294 6.62 13.49 14.57
C ILE A 294 8.14 13.29 14.63
N ASN A 295 8.82 13.94 15.57
CA ASN A 295 10.27 13.81 15.73
C ASN A 295 10.70 12.38 16.06
N LEU A 296 9.91 11.66 16.87
CA LEU A 296 10.17 10.25 17.19
C LEU A 296 10.02 9.38 15.94
N ASN A 297 8.98 9.63 15.16
CA ASN A 297 8.72 8.89 13.93
C ASN A 297 9.80 9.12 12.86
N GLU A 298 10.30 10.34 12.71
CA GLU A 298 11.41 10.67 11.82
C GLU A 298 12.70 9.95 12.18
N LYS A 299 12.99 9.82 13.49
CA LYS A 299 14.16 9.07 13.96
C LYS A 299 14.06 7.57 13.71
N LEU A 300 12.85 7.08 13.64
CA LEU A 300 12.55 5.69 13.30
C LEU A 300 12.56 5.44 11.79
N ASN A 301 12.97 6.45 11.02
CA ASN A 301 13.08 6.43 9.57
C ASN A 301 13.59 5.06 9.07
N TYR A 302 12.89 4.43 8.11
CA TYR A 302 13.12 3.06 7.61
C TYR A 302 12.73 1.89 8.54
N TYR A 303 12.21 2.16 9.74
CA TYR A 303 11.70 1.12 10.63
C TYR A 303 10.18 1.08 10.53
N CYS A 304 9.68 0.64 9.37
CA CYS A 304 8.25 0.55 9.15
C CYS A 304 7.62 -0.50 10.04
N SER A 305 6.46 -0.18 10.57
CA SER A 305 5.60 -1.12 11.24
C SER A 305 4.68 -1.73 10.20
N SER A 306 4.64 -3.05 10.09
CA SER A 306 3.69 -3.76 9.25
C SER A 306 2.59 -4.40 10.11
N PRO A 307 1.41 -4.69 9.56
CA PRO A 307 0.38 -5.43 10.27
C PRO A 307 0.91 -6.73 10.85
N MET A 308 0.51 -7.04 12.07
CA MET A 308 1.00 -8.19 12.81
C MET A 308 -0.03 -9.32 12.81
N ARG A 309 0.40 -10.55 12.49
CA ARG A 309 -0.40 -11.75 12.78
C ARG A 309 -0.35 -12.02 14.26
N ASP A 310 -1.27 -11.41 14.98
CA ASP A 310 -1.38 -11.45 16.44
C ASP A 310 -2.30 -12.58 16.96
N GLY A 311 -3.03 -13.23 16.04
CA GLY A 311 -4.04 -14.25 16.36
C GLY A 311 -5.30 -13.68 16.98
N TYR A 312 -5.38 -12.38 17.18
CA TYR A 312 -6.51 -11.67 17.77
C TYR A 312 -7.29 -10.87 16.70
N ILE A 313 -6.61 -10.00 15.95
CA ILE A 313 -7.17 -9.26 14.81
C ILE A 313 -6.86 -10.01 13.52
N ILE A 314 -5.59 -10.28 13.26
CA ILE A 314 -5.13 -10.99 12.07
C ILE A 314 -4.75 -12.42 12.45
N PRO A 315 -5.34 -13.45 11.83
CA PRO A 315 -5.03 -14.85 12.12
C PRO A 315 -3.54 -15.18 11.94
N PHE A 316 -3.03 -16.13 12.72
CA PHE A 316 -1.65 -16.62 12.53
C PHE A 316 -1.48 -17.32 11.17
N ASP A 317 -2.44 -18.15 10.78
CA ASP A 317 -2.46 -18.90 9.53
C ASP A 317 -3.46 -18.32 8.53
N CYS A 318 -3.06 -17.25 7.84
CA CYS A 318 -3.92 -16.59 6.85
C CYS A 318 -4.27 -17.49 5.65
N TYR A 319 -3.35 -18.34 5.20
CA TYR A 319 -3.63 -19.25 4.09
C TYR A 319 -4.62 -20.34 4.50
N GLY A 320 -4.45 -20.91 5.68
CA GLY A 320 -5.40 -21.89 6.23
C GLY A 320 -6.80 -21.31 6.48
N GLU A 321 -6.91 -20.02 6.81
CA GLU A 321 -8.23 -19.37 6.90
C GLU A 321 -8.93 -19.26 5.54
N ILE A 322 -8.18 -19.02 4.43
CA ILE A 322 -8.77 -19.08 3.08
C ILE A 322 -9.26 -20.51 2.78
N GLU A 323 -8.46 -21.54 3.11
CA GLU A 323 -8.87 -22.95 2.91
C GLU A 323 -10.15 -23.28 3.68
N LYS A 324 -10.38 -22.65 4.83
CA LYS A 324 -11.59 -22.80 5.66
C LYS A 324 -12.77 -21.94 5.20
N GLY A 325 -12.62 -21.19 4.11
CA GLY A 325 -13.70 -20.39 3.52
C GLY A 325 -13.79 -18.94 4.01
N ALA A 326 -12.72 -18.36 4.55
CA ALA A 326 -12.75 -16.96 4.97
C ALA A 326 -13.07 -15.98 3.81
N TYR A 327 -12.78 -16.39 2.58
CA TYR A 327 -13.06 -15.61 1.37
C TYR A 327 -14.41 -15.98 0.70
N ASP A 328 -15.23 -16.83 1.32
CA ASP A 328 -16.51 -17.26 0.72
C ASP A 328 -17.44 -16.06 0.47
N GLY A 329 -17.91 -15.96 -0.78
CA GLY A 329 -18.74 -14.86 -1.24
C GLY A 329 -18.00 -13.58 -1.62
N ILE A 330 -16.66 -13.60 -1.64
CA ILE A 330 -15.80 -12.50 -2.09
C ILE A 330 -15.25 -12.82 -3.48
N ASP A 331 -15.50 -11.96 -4.47
CA ASP A 331 -14.81 -12.03 -5.77
C ASP A 331 -13.42 -11.40 -5.63
N VAL A 332 -12.41 -11.99 -6.24
CA VAL A 332 -11.01 -11.57 -6.13
C VAL A 332 -10.42 -11.27 -7.51
N MET A 333 -9.90 -10.06 -7.68
CA MET A 333 -8.93 -9.73 -8.72
C MET A 333 -7.59 -9.47 -8.05
N ILE A 334 -6.53 -10.14 -8.48
CA ILE A 334 -5.21 -10.04 -7.88
C ILE A 334 -4.13 -10.12 -8.95
N GLY A 335 -3.05 -9.38 -8.79
CA GLY A 335 -1.96 -9.44 -9.75
C GLY A 335 -0.73 -8.64 -9.32
N THR A 336 0.29 -8.67 -10.17
CA THR A 336 1.60 -8.08 -9.91
C THR A 336 2.25 -7.58 -11.19
N ASN A 337 3.30 -6.80 -11.03
CA ASN A 337 4.11 -6.27 -12.11
C ASN A 337 5.36 -7.13 -12.37
N ALA A 338 5.90 -7.05 -13.58
CA ALA A 338 7.02 -7.93 -13.98
C ALA A 338 8.35 -7.59 -13.31
N ASP A 339 8.56 -6.32 -13.00
CA ASP A 339 9.83 -5.78 -12.51
C ASP A 339 9.65 -5.05 -11.18
N GLU A 340 8.81 -5.58 -10.26
CA GLU A 340 8.43 -4.94 -8.99
C GLU A 340 9.60 -4.30 -8.26
N LEU A 341 10.68 -5.04 -8.10
CA LEU A 341 11.83 -4.62 -7.31
C LEU A 341 12.57 -3.41 -7.88
N ARG A 342 12.41 -3.10 -9.17
CA ARG A 342 13.14 -1.99 -9.79
C ARG A 342 12.75 -0.64 -9.25
N TYR A 343 11.52 -0.47 -8.78
CA TYR A 343 11.10 0.73 -8.06
C TYR A 343 12.02 1.02 -6.87
N PHE A 344 12.18 0.04 -5.99
CA PHE A 344 12.98 0.17 -4.77
C PHE A 344 14.49 0.31 -5.04
N ILE A 345 14.97 -0.21 -6.18
CA ILE A 345 16.37 -0.12 -6.61
C ILE A 345 16.77 1.32 -6.93
N ILE A 346 15.88 2.03 -7.58
CA ILE A 346 16.18 3.36 -8.13
C ILE A 346 16.18 4.39 -7.02
N GLU A 347 15.41 4.21 -5.98
CA GLU A 347 15.49 5.01 -4.76
C GLU A 347 16.90 5.02 -4.13
N PHE A 348 17.67 3.94 -4.27
CA PHE A 348 19.05 3.86 -3.77
C PHE A 348 20.11 4.56 -4.67
N GLY A 349 19.72 5.25 -5.72
CA GLY A 349 20.53 6.25 -6.43
C GLY A 349 21.54 5.71 -7.46
N SER A 350 21.76 4.39 -7.62
CA SER A 350 22.64 3.84 -8.67
C SER A 350 22.37 2.37 -8.94
N TYR A 351 21.88 2.08 -10.15
CA TYR A 351 21.67 0.71 -10.63
C TYR A 351 22.93 -0.17 -10.58
N PHE A 352 24.11 0.38 -10.81
CA PHE A 352 25.36 -0.38 -10.78
C PHE A 352 25.80 -0.73 -9.36
N LEU A 353 25.77 0.22 -8.44
CA LEU A 353 26.02 -0.02 -6.99
C LEU A 353 24.97 -0.95 -6.41
N TYR A 354 23.73 -0.77 -6.81
CA TYR A 354 22.64 -1.65 -6.44
C TYR A 354 22.92 -3.09 -6.83
N LYS A 355 23.27 -3.37 -8.09
CA LYS A 355 23.52 -4.76 -8.56
C LYS A 355 24.57 -5.49 -7.71
N ILE A 356 25.56 -4.76 -7.21
CA ILE A 356 26.59 -5.31 -6.33
C ILE A 356 26.09 -5.47 -4.89
N VAL A 357 25.50 -4.43 -4.33
CA VAL A 357 25.03 -4.40 -2.93
C VAL A 357 23.84 -5.33 -2.74
N PHE A 358 22.95 -5.36 -3.71
CA PHE A 358 21.71 -6.12 -3.64
C PHE A 358 21.94 -7.63 -3.74
N ASN A 359 22.87 -8.08 -4.56
CA ASN A 359 23.26 -9.48 -4.59
C ASN A 359 23.73 -9.96 -3.19
N VAL A 360 24.52 -9.12 -2.51
CA VAL A 360 24.96 -9.41 -1.14
C VAL A 360 23.79 -9.31 -0.15
N MET A 361 22.89 -8.34 -0.31
CA MET A 361 21.71 -8.21 0.55
C MET A 361 20.77 -9.40 0.39
N VAL A 362 20.47 -9.82 -0.84
CA VAL A 362 19.56 -10.96 -1.09
C VAL A 362 20.12 -12.27 -0.56
N GLU A 363 21.39 -12.55 -0.76
CA GLU A 363 22.03 -13.72 -0.15
C GLU A 363 21.88 -13.71 1.37
N ASN A 364 22.00 -12.53 1.99
CA ASN A 364 21.85 -12.40 3.43
C ASN A 364 20.37 -12.45 3.87
N VAL A 365 19.44 -11.82 3.14
CA VAL A 365 17.99 -11.93 3.41
C VAL A 365 17.57 -13.40 3.38
N LEU A 366 17.94 -14.11 2.33
CA LEU A 366 17.62 -15.52 2.19
C LEU A 366 18.29 -16.36 3.29
N TYR A 367 19.54 -16.08 3.62
CA TYR A 367 20.28 -16.82 4.65
C TYR A 367 19.67 -16.64 6.05
N TYR A 368 19.34 -15.39 6.44
CA TYR A 368 18.85 -15.10 7.79
C TYR A 368 17.38 -15.39 8.00
N ARG A 369 16.56 -15.19 6.96
CA ARG A 369 15.11 -15.43 7.03
C ARG A 369 14.75 -16.90 6.78
N ILE A 370 15.50 -17.58 5.92
CA ILE A 370 15.20 -18.94 5.48
C ILE A 370 16.17 -19.96 6.12
N LYS A 371 17.04 -19.53 7.03
CA LYS A 371 17.90 -20.36 7.93
C LYS A 371 18.55 -21.60 7.26
N LYS A 372 19.29 -21.46 6.21
CA LYS A 372 20.12 -22.46 5.50
C LYS A 372 19.82 -22.65 4.01
N ASN A 373 18.60 -22.47 3.55
CA ASN A 373 18.23 -22.85 2.18
C ASN A 373 18.24 -21.69 1.18
N GLY A 374 18.54 -20.46 1.60
CA GLY A 374 18.48 -19.30 0.71
C GLY A 374 19.42 -19.36 -0.48
N TYR A 375 20.65 -19.84 -0.27
CA TYR A 375 21.62 -20.03 -1.32
C TYR A 375 21.23 -21.19 -2.25
N GLU A 376 20.70 -22.28 -1.71
CA GLU A 376 20.19 -23.41 -2.49
C GLU A 376 18.99 -22.99 -3.33
N ILE A 377 18.05 -22.25 -2.74
CA ILE A 377 16.89 -21.71 -3.46
C ILE A 377 17.33 -20.80 -4.61
N TYR A 378 18.30 -19.91 -4.36
CA TYR A 378 18.82 -19.04 -5.39
C TYR A 378 19.51 -19.82 -6.52
N ASN A 379 20.34 -20.82 -6.19
CA ASN A 379 21.00 -21.64 -7.19
C ASN A 379 20.01 -22.51 -7.98
N GLU A 380 18.96 -23.00 -7.32
CA GLU A 380 17.89 -23.72 -8.01
C GLU A 380 17.08 -22.78 -8.91
N PHE A 381 16.73 -21.59 -8.43
CA PHE A 381 16.00 -20.58 -9.19
C PHE A 381 16.74 -20.13 -10.46
N LYS A 382 18.09 -20.10 -10.45
CA LYS A 382 18.92 -19.83 -11.64
C LYS A 382 18.70 -20.79 -12.81
N LYS A 383 18.17 -21.97 -12.57
CA LYS A 383 17.83 -22.92 -13.63
C LYS A 383 16.66 -22.43 -14.49
N TYR A 384 15.77 -21.67 -13.87
CA TYR A 384 14.56 -21.13 -14.51
C TYR A 384 14.74 -19.71 -15.05
N GLU A 385 15.62 -18.93 -14.42
CA GLU A 385 15.82 -17.53 -14.71
C GLU A 385 17.31 -17.16 -14.68
N LYS A 386 17.88 -16.84 -15.85
CA LYS A 386 19.32 -16.57 -15.97
C LYS A 386 19.65 -15.08 -15.80
N ASP A 387 18.78 -14.22 -16.32
CA ASP A 387 19.00 -12.78 -16.31
C ASP A 387 18.28 -12.13 -15.14
N ASN A 388 18.94 -11.21 -14.43
CA ASN A 388 18.40 -10.49 -13.28
C ASN A 388 17.77 -11.42 -12.22
N CYS A 389 18.40 -12.58 -12.01
CA CYS A 389 17.89 -13.68 -11.20
C CYS A 389 17.46 -13.22 -9.79
N TYR A 390 18.24 -12.36 -9.13
CA TYR A 390 17.90 -11.85 -7.80
C TYR A 390 16.64 -10.98 -7.79
N GLU A 391 16.53 -10.04 -8.73
CA GLU A 391 15.36 -9.17 -8.86
C GLU A 391 14.09 -10.00 -9.05
N LYS A 392 14.16 -10.99 -9.94
CA LYS A 392 13.04 -11.88 -10.25
C LYS A 392 12.70 -12.82 -9.10
N LEU A 393 13.72 -13.36 -8.41
CA LEU A 393 13.50 -14.19 -7.23
C LEU A 393 12.78 -13.41 -6.13
N LEU A 394 13.19 -12.19 -5.85
CA LEU A 394 12.52 -11.37 -4.84
C LEU A 394 11.15 -10.87 -5.30
N THR A 395 10.98 -10.52 -6.60
CA THR A 395 9.67 -10.24 -7.17
C THR A 395 8.72 -11.42 -6.94
N ASP A 396 9.22 -12.64 -7.15
CA ASP A 396 8.42 -13.85 -6.92
C ASP A 396 8.11 -14.06 -5.44
N ILE A 397 9.09 -13.92 -4.56
CA ILE A 397 8.94 -14.16 -3.13
C ILE A 397 7.98 -13.13 -2.49
N PHE A 398 8.15 -11.85 -2.82
CA PHE A 398 7.38 -10.79 -2.18
C PHE A 398 6.02 -10.54 -2.82
N PHE A 399 5.90 -10.72 -4.13
CA PHE A 399 4.72 -10.25 -4.86
C PHE A 399 4.00 -11.38 -5.58
N ARG A 400 4.62 -11.97 -6.59
CA ARG A 400 3.93 -12.85 -7.54
C ARG A 400 3.44 -14.16 -6.92
N VAL A 401 4.32 -14.90 -6.23
CA VAL A 401 3.95 -16.23 -5.69
C VAL A 401 2.96 -16.13 -4.52
N PRO A 402 3.07 -15.14 -3.61
CA PRO A 402 2.00 -14.88 -2.66
C PRO A 402 0.63 -14.60 -3.29
N ALA A 403 0.57 -13.77 -4.33
CA ALA A 403 -0.67 -13.51 -5.07
C ALA A 403 -1.23 -14.78 -5.73
N LEU A 404 -0.36 -15.54 -6.39
CA LEU A 404 -0.70 -16.83 -6.99
C LEU A 404 -1.24 -17.83 -5.95
N LYS A 405 -0.63 -17.90 -4.76
CA LYS A 405 -1.09 -18.79 -3.68
C LYS A 405 -2.49 -18.46 -3.22
N ILE A 406 -2.80 -17.17 -3.03
CA ILE A 406 -4.16 -16.71 -2.70
C ILE A 406 -5.14 -17.12 -3.81
N ALA A 407 -4.78 -16.85 -5.07
CA ALA A 407 -5.61 -17.21 -6.22
C ALA A 407 -5.90 -18.71 -6.29
N GLN A 408 -4.88 -19.54 -6.09
CA GLN A 408 -5.02 -21.00 -6.09
C GLN A 408 -5.94 -21.50 -4.98
N LEU A 409 -5.76 -21.01 -3.75
CA LEU A 409 -6.56 -21.45 -2.62
C LEU A 409 -8.02 -21.04 -2.77
N HIS A 410 -8.26 -19.80 -3.13
CA HIS A 410 -9.63 -19.31 -3.31
C HIS A 410 -10.34 -19.96 -4.52
N SER A 411 -9.63 -20.18 -5.63
CA SER A 411 -10.16 -20.90 -6.80
C SER A 411 -10.53 -22.35 -6.46
N LYS A 412 -9.74 -23.06 -5.62
CA LYS A 412 -10.06 -24.41 -5.15
C LYS A 412 -11.34 -24.45 -4.32
N ASN A 413 -11.69 -23.38 -3.62
CA ASN A 413 -12.93 -23.21 -2.88
C ASN A 413 -14.09 -22.70 -3.77
N ASN A 414 -13.99 -22.85 -5.10
CA ASN A 414 -14.94 -22.36 -6.09
C ASN A 414 -15.12 -20.83 -6.07
N GLY A 415 -14.17 -20.10 -5.55
CA GLY A 415 -14.15 -18.64 -5.56
C GLY A 415 -14.02 -18.07 -6.97
N ASN A 416 -14.58 -16.88 -7.17
CA ASN A 416 -14.45 -16.15 -8.41
C ASN A 416 -13.14 -15.35 -8.40
N VAL A 417 -12.15 -15.81 -9.15
CA VAL A 417 -10.80 -15.24 -9.16
C VAL A 417 -10.40 -14.82 -10.56
N TYR A 418 -9.77 -13.65 -10.66
CA TYR A 418 -9.13 -13.16 -11.88
C TYR A 418 -7.69 -12.77 -11.56
N LEU A 419 -6.72 -13.34 -12.28
CA LEU A 419 -5.31 -13.14 -12.05
C LEU A 419 -4.69 -12.36 -13.20
N TYR A 420 -3.92 -11.29 -12.90
CA TYR A 420 -3.24 -10.50 -13.90
C TYR A 420 -1.72 -10.46 -13.70
N TYR A 421 -1.04 -10.08 -14.80
CA TYR A 421 0.39 -9.83 -14.81
C TYR A 421 0.68 -8.62 -15.71
N TRP A 422 1.18 -7.54 -15.10
CA TRP A 422 1.47 -6.31 -15.80
C TRP A 422 2.90 -6.31 -16.31
N THR A 423 3.09 -6.18 -17.63
CA THR A 423 4.40 -6.22 -18.30
C THR A 423 4.69 -4.99 -19.14
N TYR A 424 3.73 -4.03 -19.23
CA TYR A 424 3.96 -2.80 -19.96
C TYR A 424 4.95 -1.91 -19.21
N PRO A 425 6.13 -1.61 -19.84
CA PRO A 425 7.22 -0.98 -19.12
C PRO A 425 7.08 0.55 -19.09
N SER A 426 7.76 1.15 -18.13
CA SER A 426 8.10 2.58 -18.14
C SER A 426 8.92 2.95 -19.38
N SER A 427 8.76 4.18 -19.85
CA SER A 427 9.68 4.76 -20.83
C SER A 427 11.00 5.24 -20.22
N ILE A 428 11.09 5.27 -18.89
CA ILE A 428 12.33 5.58 -18.18
C ILE A 428 13.25 4.36 -18.21
N PRO A 429 14.49 4.51 -18.65
CA PRO A 429 15.44 3.39 -18.67
C PRO A 429 15.57 2.72 -17.30
N TYR A 430 15.63 1.39 -17.30
CA TYR A 430 15.80 0.50 -16.14
C TYR A 430 14.57 0.30 -15.24
N PHE A 431 13.52 1.12 -15.30
CA PHE A 431 12.32 0.92 -14.50
C PHE A 431 11.56 -0.35 -14.89
N GLY A 432 11.47 -0.66 -16.20
CA GLY A 432 10.64 -1.77 -16.64
C GLY A 432 9.20 -1.62 -16.23
N ALA A 433 8.51 -2.71 -15.98
CA ALA A 433 7.19 -2.73 -15.36
C ALA A 433 7.36 -2.77 -13.83
N CYS A 434 7.80 -1.65 -13.25
CA CYS A 434 8.14 -1.54 -11.83
C CYS A 434 6.89 -1.50 -10.94
N HIS A 435 7.11 -1.56 -9.62
CA HIS A 435 6.06 -1.43 -8.60
C HIS A 435 5.21 -0.17 -8.81
N ALA A 436 3.90 -0.28 -8.63
CA ALA A 436 2.91 0.79 -8.73
C ALA A 436 2.74 1.45 -10.12
N ILE A 437 3.45 0.99 -11.18
CA ILE A 437 3.37 1.62 -12.50
C ILE A 437 1.96 1.56 -13.10
N GLU A 438 1.23 0.49 -12.85
CA GLU A 438 -0.13 0.28 -13.39
C GLU A 438 -1.17 1.23 -12.78
N LEU A 439 -0.93 1.78 -11.59
CA LEU A 439 -1.87 2.66 -10.90
C LEU A 439 -2.30 3.85 -11.74
N SER A 440 -1.36 4.51 -12.39
CA SER A 440 -1.64 5.67 -13.23
C SER A 440 -2.55 5.33 -14.42
N TYR A 441 -2.41 4.12 -14.94
CA TYR A 441 -3.25 3.59 -16.02
C TYR A 441 -4.65 3.28 -15.51
N VAL A 442 -4.77 2.48 -14.45
CA VAL A 442 -6.08 2.02 -13.93
C VAL A 442 -6.87 3.13 -13.25
N LEU A 443 -6.22 4.16 -12.70
CA LEU A 443 -6.88 5.31 -12.06
C LEU A 443 -7.10 6.50 -13.01
N ASN A 444 -6.64 6.42 -14.26
CA ASN A 444 -6.70 7.50 -15.26
C ASN A 444 -5.98 8.80 -14.84
N ASN A 445 -4.87 8.66 -14.13
CA ASN A 445 -4.08 9.79 -13.64
C ASN A 445 -2.64 9.72 -14.19
N LEU A 446 -2.53 9.51 -15.51
CA LEU A 446 -1.26 9.28 -16.22
C LEU A 446 -0.25 10.42 -16.05
N GLN A 447 -0.70 11.64 -15.79
CA GLN A 447 0.17 12.81 -15.63
C GLN A 447 0.63 13.05 -14.18
N GLU A 448 0.10 12.25 -13.24
CA GLU A 448 0.32 12.46 -11.81
C GLU A 448 1.43 11.56 -11.25
N THR A 449 2.13 10.82 -12.10
CA THR A 449 3.28 10.01 -11.71
C THR A 449 4.44 10.17 -12.68
N GLU A 450 5.64 10.08 -12.17
CA GLU A 450 6.86 10.06 -12.98
C GLU A 450 7.24 8.63 -13.42
N LEU A 451 6.64 7.60 -12.80
CA LEU A 451 7.01 6.20 -13.03
C LEU A 451 6.85 5.74 -14.48
N ILE A 452 5.84 6.23 -15.20
CA ILE A 452 5.62 5.86 -16.60
C ILE A 452 6.55 6.58 -17.57
N GLY A 453 7.15 7.69 -17.14
CA GLY A 453 7.91 8.59 -18.00
C GLY A 453 7.02 9.38 -18.97
N ASN A 454 7.66 10.17 -19.84
CA ASN A 454 6.96 11.11 -20.74
C ASN A 454 6.83 10.61 -22.19
N GLN A 455 7.31 9.40 -22.48
CA GLN A 455 7.33 8.85 -23.83
C GLN A 455 6.52 7.55 -23.88
N ASN A 456 5.91 7.28 -25.02
CA ASN A 456 5.22 6.01 -25.29
C ASN A 456 4.08 5.68 -24.30
N ILE A 457 3.35 6.70 -23.82
CA ILE A 457 2.17 6.45 -22.97
C ILE A 457 1.11 5.72 -23.80
N ASN A 458 0.71 4.56 -23.35
CA ASN A 458 -0.32 3.76 -24.02
C ASN A 458 -1.73 4.09 -23.50
N TYR A 459 -2.37 5.08 -24.11
CA TYR A 459 -3.72 5.52 -23.73
C TYR A 459 -4.78 4.42 -23.92
N LYS A 460 -4.62 3.54 -24.93
CA LYS A 460 -5.54 2.40 -25.13
C LYS A 460 -5.42 1.39 -23.98
N LEU A 461 -4.21 1.13 -23.50
CA LEU A 461 -3.98 0.30 -22.33
C LEU A 461 -4.66 0.89 -21.09
N ALA A 462 -4.56 2.21 -20.90
CA ALA A 462 -5.24 2.91 -19.81
C ALA A 462 -6.77 2.77 -19.91
N GLU A 463 -7.35 3.04 -21.07
CA GLU A 463 -8.79 2.89 -21.32
C GLU A 463 -9.26 1.46 -21.00
N VAL A 464 -8.60 0.45 -21.55
CA VAL A 464 -9.02 -0.96 -21.38
C VAL A 464 -8.84 -1.44 -19.95
N SER A 465 -7.71 -1.10 -19.30
CA SER A 465 -7.50 -1.50 -17.91
C SER A 465 -8.51 -0.86 -16.96
N GLN A 466 -8.81 0.44 -17.13
CA GLN A 466 -9.87 1.12 -16.37
C GLN A 466 -11.22 0.44 -16.54
N ASP A 467 -11.62 0.15 -17.79
CA ASP A 467 -12.88 -0.54 -18.09
C ASP A 467 -12.94 -1.92 -17.43
N MET A 468 -11.84 -2.66 -17.42
CA MET A 468 -11.78 -3.98 -16.78
C MET A 468 -11.91 -3.88 -15.25
N TRP A 469 -11.23 -2.95 -14.61
CA TRP A 469 -11.38 -2.70 -13.16
C TRP A 469 -12.79 -2.23 -12.82
N ALA A 470 -13.34 -1.32 -13.62
CA ALA A 470 -14.71 -0.84 -13.45
C ALA A 470 -15.76 -1.95 -13.63
N ASN A 471 -15.63 -2.80 -14.66
CA ASN A 471 -16.54 -3.92 -14.89
C ASN A 471 -16.48 -4.93 -13.76
N PHE A 472 -15.28 -5.25 -13.26
CA PHE A 472 -15.14 -6.12 -12.10
C PHE A 472 -15.83 -5.51 -10.87
N ALA A 473 -15.64 -4.22 -10.61
CA ALA A 473 -16.30 -3.53 -9.50
C ALA A 473 -17.83 -3.52 -9.63
N LYS A 474 -18.37 -3.44 -10.85
CA LYS A 474 -19.81 -3.43 -11.11
C LYS A 474 -20.46 -4.80 -10.89
N ASN A 475 -19.85 -5.85 -11.42
CA ASN A 475 -20.52 -7.14 -11.58
C ASN A 475 -19.67 -8.39 -11.28
N GLY A 476 -18.39 -8.22 -10.89
CA GLY A 476 -17.47 -9.32 -10.58
C GLY A 476 -16.86 -9.99 -11.81
N ASN A 477 -17.05 -9.45 -13.02
CA ASN A 477 -16.44 -9.93 -14.25
C ASN A 477 -15.71 -8.78 -14.96
N PRO A 478 -14.38 -8.84 -15.10
CA PRO A 478 -13.60 -7.76 -15.68
C PRO A 478 -13.65 -7.68 -17.20
N SER A 479 -14.24 -8.66 -17.89
CA SER A 479 -14.26 -8.70 -19.34
C SER A 479 -14.88 -7.44 -19.94
N THR A 480 -14.33 -6.97 -21.05
CA THR A 480 -14.90 -5.93 -21.91
C THR A 480 -15.54 -6.57 -23.14
N LYS A 481 -16.10 -5.76 -24.04
CA LYS A 481 -16.59 -6.27 -25.34
C LYS A 481 -15.46 -6.78 -26.23
N GLU A 482 -14.30 -6.16 -26.13
CA GLU A 482 -13.14 -6.44 -26.98
C GLU A 482 -12.24 -7.53 -26.37
N TYR A 483 -12.12 -7.56 -25.04
CA TYR A 483 -11.24 -8.46 -24.33
C TYR A 483 -12.01 -9.33 -23.34
N LYS A 484 -11.98 -10.64 -23.56
CA LYS A 484 -12.52 -11.61 -22.63
C LYS A 484 -11.46 -11.98 -21.61
N TRP A 485 -11.72 -11.78 -20.32
CA TRP A 485 -10.83 -12.20 -19.24
C TRP A 485 -11.38 -13.48 -18.63
N GLU A 486 -10.63 -14.56 -18.78
CA GLU A 486 -11.02 -15.87 -18.24
C GLU A 486 -10.77 -15.94 -16.73
N LYS A 487 -11.70 -16.57 -16.01
CA LYS A 487 -11.50 -16.87 -14.59
C LYS A 487 -10.24 -17.71 -14.40
N TYR A 488 -9.54 -17.46 -13.31
CA TYR A 488 -8.35 -18.23 -12.97
C TYR A 488 -8.68 -19.71 -12.74
N ASP A 489 -7.97 -20.57 -13.43
CA ASP A 489 -7.99 -22.02 -13.25
C ASP A 489 -6.60 -22.51 -12.87
N CYS A 490 -6.45 -23.03 -11.67
CA CYS A 490 -5.17 -23.53 -11.14
C CYS A 490 -4.59 -24.73 -11.89
N LYS A 491 -5.35 -25.36 -12.80
CA LYS A 491 -4.86 -26.45 -13.66
C LYS A 491 -4.03 -25.94 -14.82
N ILE A 492 -4.38 -24.77 -15.36
CA ILE A 492 -3.74 -24.16 -16.52
C ILE A 492 -3.00 -22.87 -16.22
N ASP A 493 -3.06 -22.39 -14.97
CA ASP A 493 -2.37 -21.18 -14.49
C ASP A 493 -2.51 -20.01 -15.47
N ASN A 494 -3.76 -19.58 -15.73
CA ASN A 494 -4.05 -18.54 -16.70
C ASN A 494 -4.00 -17.14 -16.08
N PHE A 495 -3.41 -16.21 -16.83
CA PHE A 495 -3.27 -14.80 -16.48
C PHE A 495 -3.81 -13.92 -17.59
N MET A 496 -4.42 -12.79 -17.25
CA MET A 496 -4.52 -11.66 -18.15
C MET A 496 -3.21 -10.89 -18.13
N VAL A 497 -2.51 -10.84 -19.25
CA VAL A 497 -1.25 -10.11 -19.38
C VAL A 497 -1.53 -8.72 -19.96
N PHE A 498 -1.11 -7.68 -19.23
CA PHE A 498 -1.15 -6.29 -19.67
C PHE A 498 0.25 -5.88 -20.14
N GLY A 499 0.48 -5.97 -21.43
CA GLY A 499 1.75 -5.66 -22.08
C GLY A 499 1.59 -4.73 -23.26
N LYS A 500 2.42 -4.91 -24.29
CA LYS A 500 2.19 -4.27 -25.60
C LYS A 500 0.85 -4.71 -26.19
N GLU A 501 0.51 -5.97 -25.98
CA GLU A 501 -0.79 -6.56 -26.26
C GLU A 501 -1.46 -6.93 -24.93
N ILE A 502 -2.80 -6.97 -24.92
CA ILE A 502 -3.60 -7.43 -23.79
C ILE A 502 -4.14 -8.80 -24.15
N GLU A 503 -3.74 -9.83 -23.43
CA GLU A 503 -4.07 -11.22 -23.82
C GLU A 503 -4.13 -12.16 -22.60
N ASN A 504 -4.96 -13.20 -22.69
CA ASN A 504 -4.91 -14.32 -21.75
C ASN A 504 -3.72 -15.22 -22.10
N LYS A 505 -2.88 -15.54 -21.12
CA LYS A 505 -1.80 -16.52 -21.23
C LYS A 505 -1.97 -17.61 -20.20
N THR A 506 -1.56 -18.83 -20.58
CA THR A 506 -1.56 -19.99 -19.69
C THR A 506 -0.14 -20.48 -19.46
N ASN A 507 0.12 -21.06 -18.28
CA ASN A 507 1.42 -21.60 -17.91
C ASN A 507 2.59 -20.59 -18.14
N LEU A 508 2.32 -19.31 -17.82
CA LEU A 508 3.29 -18.21 -18.04
C LEU A 508 4.58 -18.45 -17.28
N PHE A 509 4.50 -19.12 -16.14
CA PHE A 509 5.65 -19.46 -15.29
C PHE A 509 5.78 -20.97 -15.12
N ASN A 510 7.02 -21.44 -15.01
CA ASN A 510 7.30 -22.83 -14.72
C ASN A 510 6.74 -23.21 -13.33
N LYS A 511 6.02 -24.33 -13.22
CA LYS A 511 5.44 -24.81 -11.95
C LYS A 511 6.51 -25.09 -10.90
N ASP A 512 7.62 -25.70 -11.27
CA ASP A 512 8.69 -26.02 -10.34
C ASP A 512 9.32 -24.75 -9.73
N ARG A 513 9.37 -23.67 -10.52
CA ARG A 513 9.78 -22.33 -10.02
C ARG A 513 8.86 -21.83 -8.91
N ASN A 514 7.56 -22.07 -9.01
CA ASN A 514 6.58 -21.69 -7.98
C ASN A 514 6.69 -22.60 -6.75
N GLU A 515 6.83 -23.91 -6.97
CA GLU A 515 6.98 -24.92 -5.91
C GLU A 515 8.23 -24.67 -5.05
N LEU A 516 9.29 -24.13 -5.63
CA LEU A 516 10.49 -23.72 -4.91
C LEU A 516 10.21 -22.63 -3.85
N ILE A 517 9.24 -21.75 -4.11
CA ILE A 517 8.96 -20.56 -3.29
C ILE A 517 7.80 -20.81 -2.30
N PHE A 518 6.84 -21.66 -2.63
CA PHE A 518 5.68 -21.91 -1.77
C PHE A 518 6.02 -22.24 -0.31
N PRO A 519 7.05 -23.05 0.00
CA PRO A 519 7.43 -23.31 1.39
C PRO A 519 7.87 -22.06 2.16
N LEU A 520 8.41 -21.05 1.45
CA LEU A 520 8.90 -19.81 2.07
C LEU A 520 7.78 -18.92 2.56
N LEU A 521 6.58 -19.02 1.96
CA LEU A 521 5.43 -18.17 2.29
C LEU A 521 4.93 -18.41 3.72
N ASN A 522 5.20 -19.57 4.30
CA ASN A 522 4.86 -19.90 5.69
C ASN A 522 5.88 -19.34 6.69
N GLU A 523 7.05 -18.91 6.23
CA GLU A 523 8.14 -18.40 7.08
C GLU A 523 7.98 -16.92 7.46
N TYR A 524 6.89 -16.26 7.07
CA TYR A 524 6.65 -14.83 7.30
C TYR A 524 7.80 -13.96 6.78
N ILE A 525 7.82 -13.74 5.50
CA ILE A 525 8.82 -12.87 4.87
C ILE A 525 8.38 -11.42 5.06
N SER A 526 8.80 -10.82 6.17
CA SER A 526 8.56 -9.41 6.43
C SER A 526 9.46 -8.55 5.55
N SER A 527 8.91 -7.45 5.02
CA SER A 527 9.67 -6.40 4.34
C SER A 527 10.56 -5.59 5.30
N GLN A 528 10.48 -5.84 6.62
CA GLN A 528 11.23 -5.08 7.59
C GLN A 528 12.74 -5.33 7.45
N TYR A 529 13.41 -4.37 6.83
CA TYR A 529 14.88 -4.31 6.69
C TYR A 529 15.62 -4.17 8.02
N ILE A 530 14.92 -3.93 9.13
CA ILE A 530 15.48 -3.66 10.47
C ILE A 530 16.39 -4.79 10.95
N ASP A 531 15.92 -6.02 10.86
CA ASP A 531 16.71 -7.17 11.31
C ASP A 531 17.98 -7.34 10.49
N LEU A 532 17.93 -6.97 9.22
CA LEU A 532 19.07 -7.04 8.32
C LEU A 532 20.16 -6.02 8.66
N TYR A 533 19.78 -4.81 9.05
CA TYR A 533 20.76 -3.73 9.27
C TYR A 533 21.36 -3.77 10.67
N TYR A 534 20.59 -4.12 11.70
CA TYR A 534 21.01 -4.01 13.11
C TYR A 534 21.40 -5.32 13.79
N ASN A 535 20.78 -6.45 13.43
CA ASN A 535 21.02 -7.73 14.12
C ASN A 535 22.11 -8.59 13.47
N VAL A 536 22.77 -8.10 12.40
CA VAL A 536 23.77 -8.89 11.70
C VAL A 536 25.14 -8.22 11.72
N PRO A 537 25.91 -8.45 12.79
CA PRO A 537 27.33 -8.02 12.87
C PRO A 537 28.14 -8.43 11.65
N TYR A 538 27.75 -9.52 11.02
CA TYR A 538 28.39 -10.10 9.83
C TYR A 538 28.15 -9.27 8.55
N ILE A 539 26.94 -8.74 8.34
CA ILE A 539 26.65 -7.83 7.21
C ILE A 539 27.41 -6.53 7.37
N ARG A 540 27.40 -5.93 8.57
CA ARG A 540 28.24 -4.75 8.86
C ARG A 540 29.71 -4.99 8.53
N LYS A 541 30.23 -6.15 8.90
CA LYS A 541 31.64 -6.49 8.65
C LYS A 541 31.92 -6.67 7.14
N ARG A 542 31.05 -7.36 6.40
CA ARG A 542 31.21 -7.54 4.94
C ARG A 542 30.99 -6.24 4.16
N VAL A 543 29.98 -5.45 4.50
CA VAL A 543 29.75 -4.14 3.88
C VAL A 543 30.91 -3.19 4.17
N LEU A 544 31.42 -3.17 5.41
CA LEU A 544 32.63 -2.40 5.75
C LEU A 544 33.87 -2.87 4.98
N ILE A 545 34.09 -4.17 4.89
CA ILE A 545 35.21 -4.75 4.11
C ILE A 545 35.04 -4.39 2.63
N PHE A 546 33.83 -4.50 2.09
CA PHE A 546 33.56 -4.16 0.69
C PHE A 546 33.75 -2.65 0.41
N LEU A 547 33.24 -1.78 1.28
CA LEU A 547 33.46 -0.33 1.19
C LEU A 547 34.94 0.02 1.29
N THR A 548 35.68 -0.65 2.19
CA THR A 548 37.14 -0.45 2.34
C THR A 548 37.88 -0.87 1.07
N ILE A 549 37.56 -2.03 0.50
CA ILE A 549 38.15 -2.51 -0.76
C ILE A 549 37.79 -1.57 -1.91
N PHE A 550 36.54 -1.09 -1.98
CA PHE A 550 36.10 -0.15 -3.01
C PHE A 550 36.83 1.19 -2.91
N ILE A 551 37.00 1.73 -1.69
CA ILE A 551 37.76 2.98 -1.45
C ILE A 551 39.22 2.78 -1.84
N ILE A 552 39.84 1.63 -1.54
CA ILE A 552 41.22 1.31 -1.94
C ILE A 552 41.34 1.25 -3.48
N ILE A 553 40.42 0.56 -4.14
CA ILE A 553 40.39 0.48 -5.62
C ILE A 553 40.20 1.87 -6.24
N LEU A 554 39.28 2.66 -5.71
CA LEU A 554 39.02 4.03 -6.17
C LEU A 554 40.27 4.92 -5.97
N SER A 555 40.95 4.80 -4.83
CA SER A 555 42.19 5.51 -4.54
C SER A 555 43.32 5.13 -5.50
N ILE A 556 43.44 3.86 -5.84
CA ILE A 556 44.42 3.35 -6.81
C ILE A 556 44.09 3.86 -8.22
N LEU A 557 42.81 3.89 -8.60
CA LEU A 557 42.38 4.41 -9.90
C LEU A 557 42.58 5.93 -9.98
N LEU A 558 42.26 6.69 -8.94
CA LEU A 558 42.49 8.12 -8.85
C LEU A 558 44.00 8.46 -8.90
N ASN A 559 44.83 7.72 -8.17
CA ASN A 559 46.30 7.91 -8.27
C ASN A 559 46.85 7.59 -9.66
N LYS A 560 46.31 6.59 -10.38
CA LYS A 560 46.68 6.34 -11.78
C LYS A 560 46.23 7.45 -12.75
N PHE A 561 45.18 8.19 -12.40
CA PHE A 561 44.68 9.33 -13.20
C PHE A 561 45.45 10.64 -12.89
N LEU A 562 45.97 10.81 -11.67
CA LEU A 562 46.71 12.00 -11.24
C LEU A 562 48.22 11.91 -11.55
N VAL A 563 48.72 10.73 -11.92
CA VAL A 563 50.14 10.47 -12.28
C VAL A 563 50.32 10.38 -13.82
N LYS A 564 49.25 10.59 -14.58
CA LYS A 564 49.30 10.87 -16.01
C LYS A 564 49.02 12.37 -16.26
#